data_657df32eaf3afc9528ff93f9981fe62b
#
_entry.id   657df32eaf3afc9528ff93f9981fe62b
#
_cell.length_a   1.000
_cell.length_b   1.000
_cell.length_c   1.000
_cell.angle_alpha   90.00
_cell.angle_beta   90.00
_cell.angle_gamma   90.00
#
_symmetry.space_group_name_H-M   'P 1'
#
loop_
_entity.id
_entity.type
_entity.pdbx_description
1 polymer ?
#
loop_
_entity_poly.entity_id
_entity_poly.type
_entity_poly.pdbx_seq_one_letter_code
_entity_poly.pdbx_strand_id
1 'polypeptide(L)'
;MMREERLQPVTILLVGINIVIFVLETLAGGSENTMVALDFGALTTDLVLAGEWWRLFTSMFLHFGTSHLASNMVTLFLFGNAVESLLGHGRMLALYLASGLAGNVLWLILELRETEDTISAGASGAIFGLVGVYVAMALIPEMRRFVSVRNVIIMLLLNFAYGADNGGINVTAHAGGLIMGTLMGYIMLRRKLQAGRGNDR
;
A
#
# COMPACT_ATOMS: atom_id res chain seq x y z
N MET A 1 -18.48 23.63 -13.70
CA MET A 1 -17.39 24.21 -12.89
C MET A 1 -16.53 23.03 -12.44
N MET A 2 -15.41 22.76 -13.13
CA MET A 2 -14.46 21.73 -12.73
C MET A 2 -13.83 22.19 -11.42
N ARG A 3 -14.04 21.43 -10.33
CA ARG A 3 -13.33 21.64 -9.09
C ARG A 3 -11.85 21.42 -9.41
N GLU A 4 -10.99 22.41 -9.23
CA GLU A 4 -9.55 22.20 -9.28
C GLU A 4 -9.24 20.98 -8.41
N GLU A 5 -8.70 19.95 -9.02
CA GLU A 5 -8.22 18.76 -8.28
C GLU A 5 -7.01 19.22 -7.47
N ARG A 6 -7.26 19.67 -6.24
CA ARG A 6 -6.18 20.03 -5.33
C ARG A 6 -5.40 18.76 -5.01
N LEU A 7 -4.11 18.81 -5.29
CA LEU A 7 -3.17 17.75 -4.89
C LEU A 7 -3.31 17.49 -3.38
N GLN A 8 -3.40 16.25 -3.01
CA GLN A 8 -3.62 15.84 -1.63
C GLN A 8 -2.29 15.75 -0.89
N PRO A 9 -2.10 16.51 0.22
CA PRO A 9 -0.79 16.71 0.82
C PRO A 9 -0.14 15.44 1.37
N VAL A 10 -0.91 14.51 1.94
CA VAL A 10 -0.35 13.26 2.48
C VAL A 10 0.12 12.36 1.35
N THR A 11 -0.65 12.27 0.26
CA THR A 11 -0.25 11.52 -0.93
C THR A 11 1.06 12.05 -1.51
N ILE A 12 1.18 13.37 -1.66
CA ILE A 12 2.40 14.01 -2.17
C ILE A 12 3.57 13.77 -1.21
N LEU A 13 3.35 13.89 0.09
CA LEU A 13 4.38 13.62 1.11
C LEU A 13 4.88 12.17 1.01
N LEU A 14 3.97 11.19 0.92
CA LEU A 14 4.34 9.78 0.80
C LEU A 14 5.11 9.49 -0.50
N VAL A 15 4.69 10.05 -1.63
CA VAL A 15 5.43 9.97 -2.90
C VAL A 15 6.83 10.56 -2.73
N GLY A 16 6.93 11.75 -2.13
CA GLY A 16 8.21 12.41 -1.88
C GLY A 16 9.15 11.59 -1.00
N ILE A 17 8.65 11.01 0.09
CA ILE A 17 9.44 10.16 0.99
C ILE A 17 10.00 8.96 0.22
N ASN A 18 9.19 8.23 -0.55
CA ASN A 18 9.64 7.09 -1.33
C ASN A 18 10.72 7.46 -2.36
N ILE A 19 10.54 8.57 -3.06
CA ILE A 19 11.54 9.06 -4.04
C ILE A 19 12.84 9.43 -3.34
N VAL A 20 12.80 10.13 -2.21
CA VAL A 20 14.00 10.52 -1.45
C VAL A 20 14.76 9.30 -0.97
N ILE A 21 14.07 8.31 -0.38
CA ILE A 21 14.70 7.08 0.09
C ILE A 21 15.33 6.32 -1.09
N PHE A 22 14.64 6.19 -2.21
CA PHE A 22 15.17 5.55 -3.42
C PHE A 22 16.44 6.23 -3.95
N VAL A 23 16.50 7.57 -3.92
CA VAL A 23 17.71 8.32 -4.29
C VAL A 23 18.84 7.99 -3.32
N LEU A 24 18.57 7.91 -2.01
CA LEU A 24 19.57 7.56 -1.00
C LEU A 24 20.07 6.11 -1.20
N GLU A 25 19.21 5.13 -1.46
CA GLU A 25 19.59 3.74 -1.81
C GLU A 25 20.50 3.73 -3.05
N THR A 26 20.14 4.50 -4.08
CA THR A 26 20.92 4.59 -5.32
C THR A 26 22.30 5.15 -5.09
N LEU A 27 22.43 6.21 -4.29
CA LEU A 27 23.72 6.85 -3.94
C LEU A 27 24.57 5.97 -3.01
N ALA A 28 23.95 5.13 -2.18
CA ALA A 28 24.62 4.21 -1.28
C ALA A 28 25.19 2.93 -1.95
N GLY A 29 24.96 2.76 -3.24
CA GLY A 29 25.50 1.61 -3.99
C GLY A 29 24.47 0.89 -4.86
N GLY A 30 23.27 1.44 -5.01
CA GLY A 30 22.23 0.97 -5.92
C GLY A 30 21.03 0.37 -5.21
N SER A 31 19.83 0.75 -5.66
CA SER A 31 18.56 0.27 -5.09
C SER A 31 18.25 -1.21 -5.37
N GLU A 32 18.99 -1.84 -6.29
CA GLU A 32 18.91 -3.29 -6.58
C GLU A 32 19.96 -4.10 -5.82
N ASN A 33 20.84 -3.43 -5.07
CA ASN A 33 21.86 -4.08 -4.27
C ASN A 33 21.24 -4.57 -2.95
N THR A 34 21.24 -5.89 -2.77
CA THR A 34 20.70 -6.56 -1.58
C THR A 34 21.29 -6.03 -0.27
N MET A 35 22.60 -5.78 -0.22
CA MET A 35 23.25 -5.27 1.00
C MET A 35 22.77 -3.86 1.34
N VAL A 36 22.65 -2.98 0.34
CA VAL A 36 22.07 -1.64 0.51
C VAL A 36 20.62 -1.74 1.01
N ALA A 37 19.81 -2.60 0.41
CA ALA A 37 18.44 -2.80 0.85
C ALA A 37 18.36 -3.26 2.32
N LEU A 38 19.24 -4.19 2.75
CA LEU A 38 19.31 -4.64 4.13
C LEU A 38 19.74 -3.53 5.09
N ASP A 39 20.75 -2.73 4.70
CA ASP A 39 21.24 -1.58 5.50
C ASP A 39 20.15 -0.51 5.66
N PHE A 40 19.32 -0.31 4.65
CA PHE A 40 18.18 0.62 4.68
C PHE A 40 16.92 0.05 5.36
N GLY A 41 16.93 -1.22 5.72
CA GLY A 41 15.87 -1.84 6.50
C GLY A 41 14.85 -2.62 5.69
N ALA A 42 15.28 -3.30 4.64
CA ALA A 42 14.46 -4.30 3.96
C ALA A 42 14.09 -5.43 4.93
N LEU A 43 12.92 -6.01 4.71
CA LEU A 43 12.33 -7.01 5.58
C LEU A 43 12.86 -8.40 5.21
N THR A 44 13.43 -9.09 6.20
CA THR A 44 13.76 -10.52 6.16
C THR A 44 13.27 -11.19 7.44
N THR A 45 13.01 -12.49 7.37
CA THR A 45 12.55 -13.29 8.50
C THR A 45 13.60 -13.33 9.60
N ASP A 46 14.84 -13.62 9.24
CA ASP A 46 15.95 -13.81 10.19
C ASP A 46 16.22 -12.55 11.01
N LEU A 47 16.26 -11.38 10.37
CA LEU A 47 16.54 -10.12 11.06
C LEU A 47 15.37 -9.70 11.97
N VAL A 48 14.13 -9.95 11.58
CA VAL A 48 12.97 -9.68 12.44
C VAL A 48 12.98 -10.61 13.67
N LEU A 49 13.31 -11.89 13.50
CA LEU A 49 13.45 -12.83 14.62
C LEU A 49 14.64 -12.48 15.53
N ALA A 50 15.68 -11.85 14.98
CA ALA A 50 16.80 -11.28 15.74
C ALA A 50 16.44 -10.01 16.53
N GLY A 51 15.21 -9.50 16.38
CA GLY A 51 14.69 -8.35 17.13
C GLY A 51 14.57 -7.06 16.34
N GLU A 52 14.82 -7.06 15.02
CA GLU A 52 14.74 -5.87 14.17
C GLU A 52 13.32 -5.62 13.64
N TRP A 53 12.33 -5.53 14.55
CA TRP A 53 10.89 -5.36 14.24
C TRP A 53 10.58 -4.09 13.44
N TRP A 54 11.43 -3.07 13.52
CA TRP A 54 11.29 -1.83 12.78
C TRP A 54 11.33 -2.04 11.25
N ARG A 55 11.89 -3.16 10.77
CA ARG A 55 11.91 -3.54 9.35
C ARG A 55 10.52 -3.76 8.77
N LEU A 56 9.54 -4.14 9.60
CA LEU A 56 8.14 -4.19 9.17
C LEU A 56 7.62 -2.84 8.69
N PHE A 57 8.18 -1.75 9.18
CA PHE A 57 7.81 -0.39 8.80
C PHE A 57 8.73 0.17 7.71
N THR A 58 10.03 0.08 7.85
CA THR A 58 11.00 0.71 6.93
C THR A 58 10.97 0.11 5.54
N SER A 59 10.78 -1.20 5.43
CA SER A 59 10.68 -1.90 4.14
C SER A 59 9.55 -1.37 3.24
N MET A 60 8.52 -0.75 3.82
CA MET A 60 7.42 -0.14 3.08
C MET A 60 7.83 1.05 2.20
N PHE A 61 9.04 1.57 2.34
CA PHE A 61 9.53 2.75 1.63
C PHE A 61 10.71 2.46 0.70
N LEU A 62 11.21 1.21 0.66
CA LEU A 62 12.32 0.79 -0.18
C LEU A 62 11.83 0.24 -1.52
N HIS A 63 12.66 0.34 -2.57
CA HIS A 63 12.26 -0.12 -3.90
C HIS A 63 13.41 -0.74 -4.68
N PHE A 64 13.19 -1.96 -5.20
CA PHE A 64 14.13 -2.63 -6.09
C PHE A 64 13.99 -2.12 -7.53
N GLY A 65 14.84 -1.17 -7.92
CA GLY A 65 14.91 -0.62 -9.26
C GLY A 65 13.87 0.45 -9.60
N THR A 66 14.13 1.18 -10.67
CA THR A 66 13.33 2.34 -11.10
C THR A 66 11.93 1.97 -11.56
N SER A 67 11.76 0.82 -12.20
CA SER A 67 10.44 0.36 -12.68
C SER A 67 9.50 0.05 -11.51
N HIS A 68 10.00 -0.56 -10.43
CA HIS A 68 9.25 -0.85 -9.22
C HIS A 68 8.83 0.45 -8.53
N LEU A 69 9.75 1.39 -8.32
CA LEU A 69 9.40 2.71 -7.79
C LEU A 69 8.36 3.40 -8.65
N ALA A 70 8.59 3.51 -9.97
CA ALA A 70 7.71 4.25 -10.87
C ALA A 70 6.26 3.70 -10.85
N SER A 71 6.10 2.38 -10.93
CA SER A 71 4.76 1.76 -10.87
C SER A 71 4.05 2.01 -9.53
N ASN A 72 4.78 1.92 -8.42
CA ASN A 72 4.25 2.24 -7.10
C ASN A 72 3.86 3.72 -6.98
N MET A 73 4.72 4.64 -7.41
CA MET A 73 4.45 6.08 -7.30
C MET A 73 3.28 6.53 -8.17
N VAL A 74 3.16 6.02 -9.40
CA VAL A 74 1.99 6.29 -10.24
C VAL A 74 0.71 5.77 -9.57
N THR A 75 0.73 4.55 -9.07
CA THR A 75 -0.43 3.95 -8.41
C THR A 75 -0.78 4.69 -7.10
N LEU A 76 0.23 5.01 -6.28
CA LEU A 76 0.05 5.80 -5.06
C LEU A 76 -0.52 7.18 -5.37
N PHE A 77 -0.02 7.86 -6.40
CA PHE A 77 -0.52 9.17 -6.80
C PHE A 77 -2.00 9.11 -7.20
N LEU A 78 -2.39 8.15 -8.03
CA LEU A 78 -3.76 8.03 -8.51
C LEU A 78 -4.74 7.63 -7.39
N PHE A 79 -4.46 6.52 -6.71
CA PHE A 79 -5.35 6.00 -5.66
C PHE A 79 -5.26 6.80 -4.36
N GLY A 80 -4.06 7.28 -4.01
CA GLY A 80 -3.84 8.10 -2.83
C GLY A 80 -4.63 9.39 -2.87
N ASN A 81 -4.53 10.17 -3.97
CA ASN A 81 -5.29 11.41 -4.12
C ASN A 81 -6.81 11.16 -3.99
N ALA A 82 -7.33 10.11 -4.62
CA ALA A 82 -8.75 9.81 -4.57
C ALA A 82 -9.21 9.38 -3.16
N VAL A 83 -8.44 8.49 -2.51
CA VAL A 83 -8.78 8.01 -1.15
C VAL A 83 -8.60 9.11 -0.11
N GLU A 84 -7.56 9.93 -0.22
CA GLU A 84 -7.33 11.05 0.69
C GLU A 84 -8.43 12.11 0.58
N SER A 85 -8.85 12.45 -0.64
CA SER A 85 -10.00 13.32 -0.89
C SER A 85 -11.31 12.75 -0.30
N LEU A 86 -11.47 11.43 -0.35
CA LEU A 86 -12.65 10.73 0.16
C LEU A 86 -12.66 10.63 1.69
N LEU A 87 -11.55 10.22 2.31
CA LEU A 87 -11.47 9.91 3.74
C LEU A 87 -10.92 11.05 4.60
N GLY A 88 -10.15 11.95 4.00
CA GLY A 88 -9.36 13.00 4.66
C GLY A 88 -7.95 12.51 5.04
N HIS A 89 -7.06 13.48 5.28
CA HIS A 89 -5.61 13.28 5.42
C HIS A 89 -5.21 12.24 6.48
N GLY A 90 -5.69 12.39 7.72
CA GLY A 90 -5.29 11.51 8.83
C GLY A 90 -5.80 10.08 8.68
N ARG A 91 -7.03 9.91 8.15
CA ARG A 91 -7.61 8.56 7.93
C ARG A 91 -6.91 7.84 6.79
N MET A 92 -6.57 8.55 5.71
CA MET A 92 -5.81 8.00 4.60
C MET A 92 -4.42 7.54 5.06
N LEU A 93 -3.69 8.37 5.81
CA LEU A 93 -2.38 8.02 6.36
C LEU A 93 -2.46 6.78 7.27
N ALA A 94 -3.41 6.76 8.21
CA ALA A 94 -3.60 5.63 9.10
C ALA A 94 -3.94 4.34 8.35
N LEU A 95 -4.77 4.41 7.31
CA LEU A 95 -5.12 3.27 6.46
C LEU A 95 -3.90 2.78 5.68
N TYR A 96 -3.13 3.70 5.06
CA TYR A 96 -1.92 3.38 4.31
C TYR A 96 -0.90 2.63 5.18
N LEU A 97 -0.56 3.20 6.34
CA LEU A 97 0.42 2.61 7.26
C LEU A 97 -0.06 1.26 7.82
N ALA A 98 -1.32 1.18 8.27
CA ALA A 98 -1.87 -0.07 8.80
C ALA A 98 -1.92 -1.17 7.73
N SER A 99 -2.25 -0.82 6.49
CA SER A 99 -2.30 -1.78 5.38
C SER A 99 -0.91 -2.30 5.01
N GLY A 100 0.10 -1.43 4.96
CA GLY A 100 1.46 -1.85 4.70
C GLY A 100 2.01 -2.75 5.80
N LEU A 101 1.79 -2.38 7.07
CA LEU A 101 2.18 -3.22 8.21
C LEU A 101 1.45 -4.58 8.19
N ALA A 102 0.14 -4.60 7.93
CA ALA A 102 -0.61 -5.85 7.83
C ALA A 102 -0.12 -6.74 6.68
N GLY A 103 0.26 -6.13 5.56
CA GLY A 103 0.89 -6.82 4.45
C GLY A 103 2.19 -7.49 4.85
N ASN A 104 3.09 -6.74 5.47
CA ASN A 104 4.39 -7.24 5.92
C ASN A 104 4.28 -8.29 7.03
N VAL A 105 3.32 -8.13 7.95
CA VAL A 105 3.05 -9.15 8.98
C VAL A 105 2.52 -10.44 8.35
N LEU A 106 1.59 -10.35 7.40
CA LEU A 106 1.08 -11.55 6.73
C LEU A 106 2.19 -12.25 5.93
N TRP A 107 3.03 -11.50 5.23
CA TRP A 107 4.19 -12.03 4.55
C TRP A 107 5.12 -12.75 5.52
N LEU A 108 5.52 -12.10 6.62
CA LEU A 108 6.39 -12.68 7.64
C LEU A 108 5.84 -14.01 8.18
N ILE A 109 4.54 -14.07 8.53
CA ILE A 109 3.91 -15.29 9.06
C ILE A 109 3.98 -16.46 8.07
N LEU A 110 3.84 -16.21 6.78
CA LEU A 110 3.88 -17.25 5.76
C LEU A 110 5.32 -17.62 5.42
N GLU A 111 6.23 -16.64 5.35
CA GLU A 111 7.64 -16.86 5.08
C GLU A 111 8.34 -17.68 6.17
N LEU A 112 7.89 -17.61 7.43
CA LEU A 112 8.39 -18.46 8.52
C LEU A 112 8.21 -19.97 8.26
N ARG A 113 7.46 -20.37 7.24
CA ARG A 113 7.25 -21.78 6.84
C ARG A 113 8.12 -22.20 5.67
N GLU A 114 8.76 -21.23 5.01
CA GLU A 114 9.63 -21.50 3.89
C GLU A 114 11.07 -21.81 4.37
N THR A 115 11.83 -22.47 3.53
CA THR A 115 13.22 -22.89 3.84
C THR A 115 14.26 -21.88 3.37
N GLU A 116 13.86 -20.97 2.48
CA GLU A 116 14.73 -19.93 1.92
C GLU A 116 14.31 -18.58 2.48
N ASP A 117 15.26 -17.81 3.04
CA ASP A 117 14.98 -16.45 3.50
C ASP A 117 14.94 -15.51 2.30
N THR A 118 13.77 -14.94 2.04
CA THR A 118 13.58 -13.96 0.96
C THR A 118 13.56 -12.54 1.51
N ILE A 119 13.75 -11.56 0.63
CA ILE A 119 13.76 -10.14 1.00
C ILE A 119 12.50 -9.49 0.49
N SER A 120 11.77 -8.81 1.38
CA SER A 120 10.59 -8.04 1.02
C SER A 120 10.82 -6.54 1.21
N ALA A 121 10.45 -5.77 0.19
CA ALA A 121 10.45 -4.31 0.22
C ALA A 121 9.45 -3.74 -0.80
N GLY A 122 8.88 -2.59 -0.49
CA GLY A 122 7.99 -1.87 -1.38
C GLY A 122 6.77 -1.25 -0.71
N ALA A 123 6.31 -0.14 -1.27
CA ALA A 123 5.08 0.53 -0.85
C ALA A 123 3.81 -0.24 -1.24
N SER A 124 3.94 -1.28 -2.03
CA SER A 124 2.82 -1.94 -2.71
C SER A 124 1.78 -2.55 -1.76
N GLY A 125 2.19 -3.13 -0.62
CA GLY A 125 1.26 -3.61 0.40
C GLY A 125 0.32 -2.50 0.92
N ALA A 126 0.87 -1.32 1.20
CA ALA A 126 0.09 -0.16 1.61
C ALA A 126 -0.79 0.39 0.48
N ILE A 127 -0.28 0.39 -0.76
CA ILE A 127 -1.04 0.80 -1.96
C ILE A 127 -2.21 -0.14 -2.21
N PHE A 128 -2.04 -1.47 -2.03
CA PHE A 128 -3.15 -2.43 -2.09
C PHE A 128 -4.21 -2.16 -1.01
N GLY A 129 -3.81 -1.58 0.12
CA GLY A 129 -4.77 -1.06 1.11
C GLY A 129 -5.65 0.07 0.57
N LEU A 130 -5.08 0.99 -0.22
CA LEU A 130 -5.88 2.03 -0.89
C LEU A 130 -6.85 1.43 -1.92
N VAL A 131 -6.40 0.40 -2.65
CA VAL A 131 -7.26 -0.38 -3.54
C VAL A 131 -8.39 -1.07 -2.76
N GLY A 132 -8.11 -1.55 -1.55
CA GLY A 132 -9.10 -2.12 -0.64
C GLY A 132 -10.26 -1.17 -0.30
N VAL A 133 -10.03 0.15 -0.30
CA VAL A 133 -11.12 1.13 -0.14
C VAL A 133 -12.14 1.03 -1.28
N TYR A 134 -11.69 0.79 -2.51
CA TYR A 134 -12.61 0.60 -3.64
C TYR A 134 -13.40 -0.70 -3.53
N VAL A 135 -12.77 -1.76 -3.00
CA VAL A 135 -13.49 -3.00 -2.66
C VAL A 135 -14.55 -2.71 -1.59
N ALA A 136 -14.22 -1.96 -0.54
CA ALA A 136 -15.15 -1.53 0.49
C ALA A 136 -16.32 -0.71 -0.08
N MET A 137 -16.06 0.22 -1.01
CA MET A 137 -17.11 0.97 -1.71
C MET A 137 -18.04 0.05 -2.52
N ALA A 138 -17.48 -0.96 -3.19
CA ALA A 138 -18.28 -1.93 -3.94
C ALA A 138 -19.20 -2.79 -3.04
N LEU A 139 -18.78 -3.03 -1.78
CA LEU A 139 -19.56 -3.77 -0.78
C LEU A 139 -20.65 -2.91 -0.10
N ILE A 140 -20.55 -1.57 -0.15
CA ILE A 140 -21.52 -0.65 0.46
C ILE A 140 -22.55 -0.24 -0.60
N PRO A 141 -23.84 -0.62 -0.45
CA PRO A 141 -24.86 -0.37 -1.47
C PRO A 141 -24.97 1.09 -1.92
N GLU A 142 -24.90 2.02 -0.96
CA GLU A 142 -25.00 3.46 -1.20
C GLU A 142 -23.81 4.03 -2.00
N MET A 143 -22.65 3.36 -1.97
CA MET A 143 -21.43 3.78 -2.64
C MET A 143 -21.15 3.02 -3.94
N ARG A 144 -21.80 1.89 -4.17
CA ARG A 144 -21.58 1.02 -5.34
C ARG A 144 -21.74 1.76 -6.67
N ARG A 145 -22.57 2.80 -6.74
CA ARG A 145 -22.79 3.63 -7.94
C ARG A 145 -21.55 4.45 -8.34
N PHE A 146 -20.61 4.67 -7.42
CA PHE A 146 -19.38 5.45 -7.67
C PHE A 146 -18.19 4.57 -8.07
N VAL A 147 -18.37 3.24 -8.07
CA VAL A 147 -17.28 2.28 -8.33
C VAL A 147 -17.76 1.22 -9.31
N SER A 148 -17.00 1.02 -10.37
CA SER A 148 -17.22 -0.12 -11.27
C SER A 148 -16.61 -1.37 -10.65
N VAL A 149 -17.45 -2.27 -10.13
CA VAL A 149 -17.04 -3.57 -9.58
C VAL A 149 -16.19 -4.35 -10.59
N ARG A 150 -16.60 -4.33 -11.88
CA ARG A 150 -15.84 -4.97 -12.94
C ARG A 150 -14.42 -4.41 -13.04
N ASN A 151 -14.25 -3.08 -12.97
CA ASN A 151 -12.92 -2.46 -13.08
C ASN A 151 -12.05 -2.79 -11.86
N VAL A 152 -12.64 -2.85 -10.65
CA VAL A 152 -11.94 -3.28 -9.44
C VAL A 152 -11.44 -4.72 -9.60
N ILE A 153 -12.29 -5.63 -10.06
CA ILE A 153 -11.91 -7.03 -10.30
C ILE A 153 -10.79 -7.12 -11.35
N ILE A 154 -10.95 -6.45 -12.50
CA ILE A 154 -9.93 -6.45 -13.56
C ILE A 154 -8.60 -5.94 -13.03
N MET A 155 -8.60 -4.83 -12.27
CA MET A 155 -7.40 -4.24 -11.69
C MET A 155 -6.71 -5.22 -10.72
N LEU A 156 -7.47 -5.88 -9.85
CA LEU A 156 -6.93 -6.88 -8.93
C LEU A 156 -6.32 -8.06 -9.71
N LEU A 157 -7.04 -8.61 -10.69
CA LEU A 157 -6.56 -9.72 -11.51
C LEU A 157 -5.28 -9.36 -12.25
N LEU A 158 -5.20 -8.18 -12.86
CA LEU A 158 -4.01 -7.73 -13.58
C LEU A 158 -2.81 -7.56 -12.64
N ASN A 159 -3.01 -7.00 -11.44
CA ASN A 159 -1.93 -6.83 -10.47
C ASN A 159 -1.44 -8.18 -9.92
N PHE A 160 -2.34 -9.11 -9.58
CA PHE A 160 -1.94 -10.44 -9.11
C PHE A 160 -1.33 -11.29 -10.22
N ALA A 161 -1.84 -11.22 -11.46
CA ALA A 161 -1.27 -11.93 -12.62
C ALA A 161 0.15 -11.42 -12.94
N TYR A 162 0.34 -10.08 -12.95
CA TYR A 162 1.66 -9.49 -13.15
C TYR A 162 2.64 -9.89 -12.04
N GLY A 163 2.15 -10.00 -10.80
CA GLY A 163 2.92 -10.45 -9.64
C GLY A 163 3.40 -11.90 -9.75
N ALA A 164 2.53 -12.78 -10.20
CA ALA A 164 2.83 -14.21 -10.34
C ALA A 164 3.90 -14.51 -11.41
N ASP A 165 3.96 -13.68 -12.46
CA ASP A 165 4.85 -13.93 -13.61
C ASP A 165 6.28 -13.37 -13.42
N ASN A 166 6.46 -12.37 -12.55
CA ASN A 166 7.73 -11.65 -12.42
C ASN A 166 8.58 -12.03 -11.19
N GLY A 167 8.25 -13.09 -10.44
CA GLY A 167 9.09 -13.70 -9.38
C GLY A 167 9.56 -12.77 -8.23
N GLY A 168 9.34 -11.47 -8.34
CA GLY A 168 9.79 -10.45 -7.38
C GLY A 168 8.65 -9.68 -6.72
N ILE A 169 7.39 -10.04 -6.95
CA ILE A 169 6.25 -9.33 -6.37
C ILE A 169 5.68 -10.13 -5.21
N ASN A 170 5.69 -9.52 -4.05
CA ASN A 170 5.19 -10.09 -2.81
C ASN A 170 3.64 -10.11 -2.79
N VAL A 171 3.07 -11.14 -3.45
CA VAL A 171 1.61 -11.35 -3.53
C VAL A 171 0.98 -11.44 -2.14
N THR A 172 1.71 -12.00 -1.17
CA THR A 172 1.25 -12.16 0.21
C THR A 172 1.08 -10.81 0.90
N ALA A 173 2.08 -9.93 0.77
CA ALA A 173 1.99 -8.58 1.33
C ALA A 173 0.85 -7.78 0.67
N HIS A 174 0.62 -7.95 -0.64
CA HIS A 174 -0.51 -7.35 -1.33
C HIS A 174 -1.86 -7.83 -0.77
N ALA A 175 -2.00 -9.14 -0.55
CA ALA A 175 -3.22 -9.72 0.02
C ALA A 175 -3.49 -9.17 1.44
N GLY A 176 -2.48 -9.13 2.31
CA GLY A 176 -2.59 -8.56 3.65
C GLY A 176 -3.00 -7.09 3.65
N GLY A 177 -2.36 -6.29 2.78
CA GLY A 177 -2.70 -4.89 2.60
C GLY A 177 -4.12 -4.68 2.09
N LEU A 178 -4.54 -5.45 1.09
CA LEU A 178 -5.89 -5.41 0.52
C LEU A 178 -6.96 -5.73 1.57
N ILE A 179 -6.76 -6.78 2.35
CA ILE A 179 -7.69 -7.20 3.42
C ILE A 179 -7.83 -6.09 4.46
N MET A 180 -6.71 -5.58 4.99
CA MET A 180 -6.71 -4.52 5.99
C MET A 180 -7.36 -3.25 5.47
N GLY A 181 -6.99 -2.82 4.26
CA GLY A 181 -7.54 -1.63 3.62
C GLY A 181 -9.05 -1.75 3.34
N THR A 182 -9.52 -2.94 2.94
CA THR A 182 -10.95 -3.21 2.76
C THR A 182 -11.69 -3.10 4.09
N LEU A 183 -11.18 -3.71 5.15
CA LEU A 183 -11.79 -3.67 6.48
C LEU A 183 -11.85 -2.25 7.03
N MET A 184 -10.71 -1.55 7.06
CA MET A 184 -10.65 -0.17 7.56
C MET A 184 -11.48 0.78 6.68
N GLY A 185 -11.38 0.65 5.37
CA GLY A 185 -12.15 1.42 4.41
C GLY A 185 -13.66 1.26 4.64
N TYR A 186 -14.12 0.03 4.81
CA TYR A 186 -15.53 -0.26 5.08
C TYR A 186 -16.01 0.42 6.36
N ILE A 187 -15.25 0.29 7.46
CA ILE A 187 -15.60 0.92 8.75
C ILE A 187 -15.63 2.45 8.63
N MET A 188 -14.60 3.04 8.01
CA MET A 188 -14.48 4.49 7.88
C MET A 188 -15.59 5.08 6.99
N LEU A 189 -15.91 4.42 5.88
CA LEU A 189 -16.96 4.84 4.95
C LEU A 189 -18.36 4.72 5.58
N ARG A 190 -18.65 3.63 6.30
CA ARG A 190 -19.93 3.46 7.00
C ARG A 190 -20.13 4.54 8.07
N ARG A 191 -19.09 4.85 8.85
CA ARG A 191 -19.14 5.95 9.83
C ARG A 191 -19.38 7.31 9.18
N LYS A 192 -18.74 7.58 8.03
CA LYS A 192 -18.94 8.83 7.28
C LYS A 192 -20.38 8.98 6.77
N LEU A 193 -20.97 7.90 6.24
CA LEU A 193 -22.36 7.89 5.78
C LEU A 193 -23.35 8.11 6.94
N GLN A 194 -23.09 7.51 8.10
CA GLN A 194 -23.94 7.69 9.27
C GLN A 194 -23.89 9.13 9.80
N ALA A 195 -22.70 9.74 9.86
CA ALA A 195 -22.53 11.13 10.28
C ALA A 195 -23.27 12.11 9.34
N GLY A 196 -23.23 11.88 8.02
CA GLY A 196 -24.00 12.70 7.06
C GLY A 196 -25.51 12.65 7.26
N ARG A 197 -26.05 11.46 7.56
CA ARG A 197 -27.50 11.29 7.83
C ARG A 197 -27.98 11.91 9.15
N GLY A 198 -27.09 12.10 10.11
CA GLY A 198 -27.41 12.74 11.40
C GLY A 198 -27.52 14.26 11.33
N ASN A 199 -26.85 14.89 10.34
CA ASN A 199 -26.87 16.35 10.16
C ASN A 199 -28.09 16.86 9.36
N ASP A 200 -28.82 15.93 8.69
CA ASP A 200 -29.99 16.24 7.86
C ASP A 200 -31.32 16.11 8.65
N ARG A 201 -31.22 15.88 9.96
CA ARG A 201 -32.37 15.84 10.91
C ARG A 201 -32.33 16.99 11.88
#